data_21a0096dd168b279bd48fc9d97e11180
#
_entry.id   21a0096dd168b279bd48fc9d97e11180
#
_cell.length_a   1.000
_cell.length_b   1.000
_cell.length_c   1.000
_cell.angle_alpha   90.00
_cell.angle_beta   90.00
_cell.angle_gamma   90.00
#
_symmetry.space_group_name_H-M   'P 1'
#
loop_
_entity.id
_entity.type
_entity.pdbx_description
1 polymer ?
#
loop_
_entity_poly.entity_id
_entity_poly.type
_entity_poly.pdbx_seq_one_letter_code
_entity_poly.pdbx_strand_id
1 'polypeptide(L)'
;RLIREKLLESQMASEADFLEPQPADDRAVLLVHTEEWVRKLKTGTLTPLDIQRMEVPYSPELVRAVWLSAGGSILAARRALADRVAVNIGGGFHHAFPSHGEGFCVLHDVAIAICKLQADGAIERALTVDLDVHHGNGTAFIFARDESVFTFSMHQEHNYPLEKPPSDLDI
;
A
#
# COMPACT_ATOMS: atom_id res chain seq x y z
N ARG A 1 4.70 8.44 -14.05
CA ARG A 1 5.37 9.04 -15.20
C ARG A 1 5.39 10.57 -15.07
N LEU A 2 4.26 11.24 -15.08
CA LEU A 2 4.18 12.71 -15.03
C LEU A 2 4.87 13.34 -13.81
N ILE A 3 4.75 12.74 -12.62
CA ILE A 3 5.42 13.24 -11.41
C ILE A 3 6.94 13.19 -11.58
N ARG A 4 7.48 12.06 -12.07
CA ARG A 4 8.91 11.92 -12.32
C ARG A 4 9.41 12.96 -13.33
N GLU A 5 8.72 13.11 -14.46
CA GLU A 5 9.04 14.12 -15.47
C GLU A 5 9.07 15.52 -14.84
N LYS A 6 8.07 15.85 -14.02
CA LYS A 6 8.00 17.16 -13.36
C LYS A 6 9.13 17.41 -12.35
N LEU A 7 9.52 16.39 -11.58
CA LEU A 7 10.64 16.49 -10.65
C LEU A 7 11.96 16.73 -11.38
N LEU A 8 12.17 16.08 -12.50
CA LEU A 8 13.36 16.28 -13.36
C LEU A 8 13.37 17.68 -14.01
N GLU A 9 12.24 18.10 -14.61
CA GLU A 9 12.11 19.41 -15.24
C GLU A 9 12.34 20.56 -14.24
N SER A 10 11.83 20.43 -13.01
CA SER A 10 12.00 21.42 -11.96
C SER A 10 13.35 21.34 -11.24
N GLN A 11 14.22 20.43 -11.64
CA GLN A 11 15.53 20.19 -11.01
C GLN A 11 15.44 19.85 -9.50
N MET A 12 14.29 19.37 -9.04
CA MET A 12 14.12 18.87 -7.67
C MET A 12 14.70 17.47 -7.48
N ALA A 13 14.90 16.73 -8.56
CA ALA A 13 15.55 15.43 -8.60
C ALA A 13 16.37 15.27 -9.88
N SER A 14 17.35 14.37 -9.84
CA SER A 14 18.14 13.90 -10.97
C SER A 14 17.77 12.46 -11.33
N GLU A 15 18.22 11.98 -12.48
CA GLU A 15 18.02 10.56 -12.87
C GLU A 15 18.57 9.56 -11.83
N ALA A 16 19.64 9.93 -11.14
CA ALA A 16 20.28 9.10 -10.12
C ALA A 16 19.42 8.91 -8.85
N ASP A 17 18.43 9.78 -8.62
CA ASP A 17 17.54 9.71 -7.49
C ASP A 17 16.38 8.72 -7.69
N PHE A 18 16.18 8.24 -8.92
CA PHE A 18 15.13 7.29 -9.26
C PHE A 18 15.66 5.85 -9.31
N LEU A 19 15.03 5.00 -8.51
CA LEU A 19 15.30 3.57 -8.49
C LEU A 19 14.12 2.83 -9.12
N GLU A 20 14.42 1.84 -9.97
CA GLU A 20 13.40 0.98 -10.58
C GLU A 20 13.15 -0.22 -9.66
N PRO A 21 11.93 -0.39 -9.12
CA PRO A 21 11.62 -1.52 -8.26
C PRO A 21 11.42 -2.81 -9.06
N GLN A 22 11.61 -3.95 -8.40
CA GLN A 22 11.11 -5.22 -8.88
C GLN A 22 9.71 -5.48 -8.26
N PRO A 23 8.82 -6.23 -8.91
CA PRO A 23 7.57 -6.66 -8.31
C PRO A 23 7.81 -7.39 -6.98
N ALA A 24 6.94 -7.16 -5.99
CA ALA A 24 6.99 -7.92 -4.74
C ALA A 24 6.86 -9.42 -5.02
N ASP A 25 7.54 -10.25 -4.24
CA ASP A 25 7.27 -11.68 -4.28
C ASP A 25 5.93 -12.02 -3.60
N ASP A 26 5.33 -13.14 -3.99
CA ASP A 26 4.02 -13.55 -3.44
C ASP A 26 4.07 -13.79 -1.94
N ARG A 27 5.23 -14.23 -1.39
CA ARG A 27 5.38 -14.45 0.04
C ARG A 27 5.25 -13.15 0.81
N ALA A 28 5.78 -12.05 0.27
CA ALA A 28 5.61 -10.74 0.88
C ALA A 28 4.13 -10.29 0.83
N VAL A 29 3.45 -10.47 -0.31
CA VAL A 29 2.03 -10.13 -0.45
C VAL A 29 1.16 -10.96 0.51
N LEU A 30 1.46 -12.24 0.68
CA LEU A 30 0.76 -13.15 1.58
C LEU A 30 0.99 -12.88 3.08
N LEU A 31 1.90 -11.99 3.46
CA LEU A 31 2.00 -11.52 4.84
C LEU A 31 0.79 -10.66 5.25
N VAL A 32 0.10 -10.09 4.28
CA VAL A 32 -1.04 -9.18 4.49
C VAL A 32 -2.32 -9.73 3.87
N HIS A 33 -2.23 -10.22 2.63
CA HIS A 33 -3.39 -10.64 1.86
C HIS A 33 -3.62 -12.15 1.93
N THR A 34 -4.89 -12.55 1.86
CA THR A 34 -5.28 -13.95 1.84
C THR A 34 -4.85 -14.64 0.54
N GLU A 35 -4.55 -15.96 0.62
CA GLU A 35 -4.24 -16.76 -0.56
C GLU A 35 -5.37 -16.72 -1.61
N GLU A 36 -6.62 -16.68 -1.15
CA GLU A 36 -7.79 -16.58 -2.03
C GLU A 36 -7.78 -15.27 -2.84
N TRP A 37 -7.51 -14.14 -2.19
CA TRP A 37 -7.45 -12.84 -2.86
C TRP A 37 -6.32 -12.80 -3.89
N VAL A 38 -5.12 -13.22 -3.50
CA VAL A 38 -3.96 -13.33 -4.39
C VAL A 38 -4.26 -14.24 -5.59
N ARG A 39 -4.88 -15.40 -5.35
CA ARG A 39 -5.27 -16.32 -6.42
C ARG A 39 -6.28 -15.69 -7.38
N LYS A 40 -7.34 -15.06 -6.87
CA LYS A 40 -8.36 -14.38 -7.70
C LYS A 40 -7.72 -13.34 -8.62
N LEU A 41 -6.83 -12.50 -8.09
CA LEU A 41 -6.11 -11.49 -8.88
C LEU A 41 -5.25 -12.12 -9.98
N LYS A 42 -4.49 -13.15 -9.65
CA LYS A 42 -3.57 -13.81 -10.61
C LYS A 42 -4.28 -14.60 -11.70
N THR A 43 -5.41 -15.19 -11.37
CA THR A 43 -6.17 -16.02 -12.31
C THR A 43 -7.29 -15.28 -13.03
N GLY A 44 -7.57 -14.03 -12.66
CA GLY A 44 -8.67 -13.26 -13.23
C GLY A 44 -10.06 -13.80 -12.85
N THR A 45 -10.17 -14.48 -11.69
CA THR A 45 -11.43 -15.07 -11.22
C THR A 45 -12.16 -14.19 -10.21
N LEU A 46 -12.01 -12.87 -10.34
CA LEU A 46 -12.73 -11.88 -9.53
C LEU A 46 -14.24 -11.94 -9.82
N THR A 47 -15.02 -11.81 -8.76
CA THR A 47 -16.48 -11.69 -8.90
C THR A 47 -16.86 -10.25 -9.30
N PRO A 48 -18.09 -10.04 -9.81
CA PRO A 48 -18.59 -8.68 -10.05
C PRO A 48 -18.54 -7.79 -8.79
N LEU A 49 -18.77 -8.37 -7.61
CA LEU A 49 -18.67 -7.65 -6.34
C LEU A 49 -17.23 -7.25 -5.99
N ASP A 50 -16.26 -8.12 -6.27
CA ASP A 50 -14.84 -7.79 -6.08
C ASP A 50 -14.45 -6.58 -6.94
N ILE A 51 -14.86 -6.56 -8.20
CA ILE A 51 -14.59 -5.46 -9.15
C ILE A 51 -15.31 -4.18 -8.71
N GLN A 52 -16.57 -4.29 -8.26
CA GLN A 52 -17.35 -3.16 -7.78
C GLN A 52 -16.70 -2.51 -6.55
N ARG A 53 -16.20 -3.31 -5.59
CA ARG A 53 -15.52 -2.80 -4.39
C ARG A 53 -14.19 -2.14 -4.71
N MET A 54 -13.42 -2.73 -5.62
CA MET A 54 -12.16 -2.15 -6.07
C MET A 54 -12.33 -0.82 -6.80
N GLU A 55 -13.49 -0.61 -7.44
CA GLU A 55 -13.78 0.57 -8.29
C GLU A 55 -12.80 0.76 -9.44
N VAL A 56 -12.03 -0.26 -9.77
CA VAL A 56 -11.12 -0.30 -10.93
C VAL A 56 -11.38 -1.55 -11.75
N PRO A 57 -11.36 -1.44 -13.10
CA PRO A 57 -11.53 -2.60 -13.96
C PRO A 57 -10.34 -3.55 -13.82
N TYR A 58 -10.63 -4.85 -13.79
CA TYR A 58 -9.58 -5.86 -13.78
C TYR A 58 -8.84 -5.91 -15.12
N SER A 59 -7.53 -6.02 -15.05
CA SER A 59 -6.68 -6.45 -16.18
C SER A 59 -5.39 -7.13 -15.68
N PRO A 60 -4.73 -7.96 -16.49
CA PRO A 60 -3.41 -8.49 -16.16
C PRO A 60 -2.36 -7.40 -15.93
N GLU A 61 -2.51 -6.25 -16.60
CA GLU A 61 -1.66 -5.07 -16.45
C GLU A 61 -1.83 -4.44 -15.07
N LEU A 62 -3.07 -4.32 -14.58
CA LEU A 62 -3.36 -3.86 -13.22
C LEU A 62 -2.68 -4.76 -12.20
N VAL A 63 -2.79 -6.09 -12.36
CA VAL A 63 -2.14 -7.05 -11.44
C VAL A 63 -0.63 -6.83 -11.43
N ARG A 64 0.02 -6.72 -12.59
CA ARG A 64 1.46 -6.42 -12.66
C ARG A 64 1.80 -5.09 -11.98
N ALA A 65 1.00 -4.07 -12.20
CA ALA A 65 1.23 -2.73 -11.64
C ALA A 65 1.14 -2.73 -10.10
N VAL A 66 0.16 -3.42 -9.50
CA VAL A 66 0.02 -3.43 -8.03
C VAL A 66 1.10 -4.27 -7.34
N TRP A 67 1.58 -5.36 -7.97
CA TRP A 67 2.77 -6.09 -7.49
C TRP A 67 4.04 -5.24 -7.59
N LEU A 68 4.19 -4.48 -8.66
CA LEU A 68 5.32 -3.56 -8.84
C LEU A 68 5.27 -2.42 -7.80
N SER A 69 4.08 -1.88 -7.54
CA SER A 69 3.89 -0.87 -6.50
C SER A 69 4.25 -1.38 -5.11
N ALA A 70 3.79 -2.59 -4.74
CA ALA A 70 4.16 -3.21 -3.47
C ALA A 70 5.69 -3.42 -3.36
N GLY A 71 6.33 -3.86 -4.46
CA GLY A 71 7.79 -3.93 -4.54
C GLY A 71 8.47 -2.58 -4.38
N GLY A 72 7.86 -1.53 -4.93
CA GLY A 72 8.30 -0.14 -4.77
C GLY A 72 8.28 0.32 -3.31
N SER A 73 7.21 0.02 -2.57
CA SER A 73 7.09 0.35 -1.14
C SER A 73 8.09 -0.44 -0.29
N ILE A 74 8.32 -1.73 -0.59
CA ILE A 74 9.38 -2.52 0.09
C ILE A 74 10.76 -1.91 -0.19
N LEU A 75 11.06 -1.55 -1.45
CA LEU A 75 12.32 -0.94 -1.82
C LEU A 75 12.51 0.41 -1.13
N ALA A 76 11.50 1.27 -1.16
CA ALA A 76 11.54 2.58 -0.50
C ALA A 76 11.77 2.43 1.01
N ALA A 77 11.04 1.53 1.69
CA ALA A 77 11.22 1.28 3.11
C ALA A 77 12.64 0.80 3.45
N ARG A 78 13.21 -0.13 2.67
CA ARG A 78 14.60 -0.59 2.83
C ARG A 78 15.62 0.53 2.60
N ARG A 79 15.41 1.36 1.58
CA ARG A 79 16.27 2.52 1.33
C ARG A 79 16.19 3.54 2.44
N ALA A 80 15.00 3.81 2.97
CA ALA A 80 14.81 4.74 4.08
C ALA A 80 15.57 4.32 5.35
N LEU A 81 15.73 3.02 5.63
CA LEU A 81 16.56 2.54 6.75
C LEU A 81 18.04 2.92 6.60
N ALA A 82 18.54 3.02 5.38
CA ALA A 82 19.93 3.42 5.10
C ALA A 82 20.05 4.93 4.89
N ASP A 83 19.16 5.50 4.08
CA ASP A 83 19.22 6.88 3.58
C ASP A 83 18.35 7.84 4.41
N ARG A 84 17.61 7.33 5.41
CA ARG A 84 16.65 8.03 6.31
C ARG A 84 15.33 8.43 5.65
N VAL A 85 15.29 8.61 4.35
CA VAL A 85 14.09 8.98 3.61
C VAL A 85 14.10 8.31 2.23
N ALA A 86 12.94 7.84 1.81
CA ALA A 86 12.68 7.41 0.44
C ALA A 86 11.19 7.60 0.12
N VAL A 87 10.86 7.70 -1.16
CA VAL A 87 9.49 7.94 -1.64
C VAL A 87 9.11 6.90 -2.68
N ASN A 88 7.98 6.24 -2.51
CA ASN A 88 7.34 5.48 -3.58
C ASN A 88 6.27 6.35 -4.24
N ILE A 89 6.51 6.79 -5.49
CA ILE A 89 5.59 7.66 -6.23
C ILE A 89 4.28 6.93 -6.61
N GLY A 90 4.31 5.60 -6.66
CA GLY A 90 3.18 4.76 -7.10
C GLY A 90 2.54 3.91 -6.01
N GLY A 91 2.68 4.29 -4.73
CA GLY A 91 2.15 3.55 -3.58
C GLY A 91 1.13 4.35 -2.76
N GLY A 92 0.78 3.82 -1.59
CA GLY A 92 -0.15 4.43 -0.64
C GLY A 92 -1.59 3.92 -0.75
N PHE A 93 -1.79 2.66 -1.08
CA PHE A 93 -3.12 2.05 -1.30
C PHE A 93 -3.78 1.61 0.02
N HIS A 94 -4.23 2.59 0.81
CA HIS A 94 -4.63 2.43 2.21
C HIS A 94 -6.04 1.85 2.43
N HIS A 95 -6.85 1.68 1.35
CA HIS A 95 -8.18 1.09 1.44
C HIS A 95 -8.22 -0.42 1.19
N ALA A 96 -7.12 -1.06 0.75
CA ALA A 96 -7.12 -2.49 0.48
C ALA A 96 -7.15 -3.30 1.78
N PHE A 97 -8.06 -4.26 1.86
CA PHE A 97 -8.23 -5.22 2.95
C PHE A 97 -7.48 -6.53 2.66
N PRO A 98 -7.26 -7.39 3.66
CA PRO A 98 -6.61 -8.69 3.43
C PRO A 98 -7.32 -9.58 2.40
N SER A 99 -8.65 -9.54 2.34
CA SER A 99 -9.47 -10.43 1.52
C SER A 99 -10.08 -9.79 0.26
N HIS A 100 -9.94 -8.48 0.08
CA HIS A 100 -10.50 -7.74 -1.06
C HIS A 100 -9.82 -6.40 -1.26
N GLY A 101 -9.95 -5.86 -2.46
CA GLY A 101 -9.62 -4.46 -2.75
C GLY A 101 -10.83 -3.56 -2.54
N GLU A 102 -10.57 -2.28 -2.24
CA GLU A 102 -11.60 -1.25 -2.01
C GLU A 102 -11.07 0.12 -2.39
N GLY A 103 -11.94 1.03 -2.85
CA GLY A 103 -11.59 2.44 -3.06
C GLY A 103 -10.35 2.64 -3.92
N PHE A 104 -10.29 2.06 -5.10
CA PHE A 104 -9.15 2.05 -6.04
C PHE A 104 -7.91 1.29 -5.55
N CYS A 105 -7.92 0.74 -4.33
CA CYS A 105 -6.80 0.02 -3.73
C CYS A 105 -6.99 -1.49 -3.90
N VAL A 106 -6.05 -2.14 -4.58
CA VAL A 106 -6.10 -3.58 -4.88
C VAL A 106 -5.26 -4.40 -3.89
N LEU A 107 -4.05 -3.93 -3.60
CA LEU A 107 -3.14 -4.46 -2.58
C LEU A 107 -2.71 -3.32 -1.66
N HIS A 108 -2.52 -3.63 -0.38
CA HIS A 108 -2.05 -2.66 0.60
C HIS A 108 -0.51 -2.64 0.65
N ASP A 109 0.10 -1.87 -0.22
CA ASP A 109 1.55 -1.85 -0.43
C ASP A 109 2.35 -1.41 0.80
N VAL A 110 1.83 -0.45 1.58
CA VAL A 110 2.48 0.03 2.82
C VAL A 110 2.46 -1.06 3.90
N ALA A 111 1.31 -1.74 4.10
CA ALA A 111 1.24 -2.85 5.04
C ALA A 111 2.16 -4.01 4.63
N ILE A 112 2.19 -4.35 3.33
CA ILE A 112 3.12 -5.36 2.80
C ILE A 112 4.58 -4.98 3.11
N ALA A 113 4.96 -3.72 2.93
CA ALA A 113 6.31 -3.26 3.22
C ALA A 113 6.64 -3.37 4.71
N ILE A 114 5.74 -2.93 5.60
CA ILE A 114 5.92 -3.04 7.06
C ILE A 114 6.08 -4.51 7.47
N CYS A 115 5.11 -5.36 7.13
CA CYS A 115 5.15 -6.79 7.49
C CYS A 115 6.38 -7.49 6.92
N LYS A 116 6.81 -7.13 5.70
CA LYS A 116 8.02 -7.70 5.08
C LYS A 116 9.29 -7.29 5.83
N LEU A 117 9.42 -6.03 6.23
CA LEU A 117 10.58 -5.57 6.98
C LEU A 117 10.61 -6.17 8.40
N GLN A 118 9.47 -6.35 9.04
CA GLN A 118 9.37 -7.05 10.32
C GLN A 118 9.76 -8.54 10.18
N ALA A 119 9.24 -9.24 9.17
CA ALA A 119 9.56 -10.62 8.89
C ALA A 119 11.07 -10.84 8.58
N ASP A 120 11.71 -9.84 7.96
CA ASP A 120 13.16 -9.84 7.71
C ASP A 120 13.99 -9.46 8.95
N GLY A 121 13.36 -9.08 10.07
CA GLY A 121 14.04 -8.60 11.28
C GLY A 121 14.71 -7.23 11.10
N ALA A 122 14.32 -6.46 10.08
CA ALA A 122 14.89 -5.15 9.78
C ALA A 122 14.28 -4.03 10.65
N ILE A 123 13.04 -4.21 11.09
CA ILE A 123 12.35 -3.34 12.03
C ILE A 123 11.55 -4.17 13.03
N GLU A 124 11.33 -3.62 14.23
CA GLU A 124 10.48 -4.21 15.27
C GLU A 124 9.10 -3.52 15.31
N ARG A 125 9.08 -2.20 15.16
CA ARG A 125 7.87 -1.39 15.24
C ARG A 125 7.79 -0.41 14.09
N ALA A 126 6.56 -0.03 13.74
CA ALA A 126 6.27 0.97 12.72
C ALA A 126 5.20 1.97 13.19
N LEU A 127 5.18 3.13 12.57
CA LEU A 127 4.13 4.13 12.66
C LEU A 127 3.66 4.42 11.24
N THR A 128 2.35 4.33 10.99
CA THR A 128 1.74 4.90 9.80
C THR A 128 1.18 6.28 10.12
N VAL A 129 1.48 7.25 9.27
CA VAL A 129 0.89 8.60 9.35
C VAL A 129 0.15 8.84 8.04
N ASP A 130 -1.16 8.71 8.08
CA ASP A 130 -2.04 8.89 6.94
C ASP A 130 -2.65 10.30 6.99
N LEU A 131 -2.35 11.10 5.97
CA LEU A 131 -2.82 12.47 5.80
C LEU A 131 -3.72 12.60 4.56
N ASP A 132 -4.17 11.47 4.01
CA ASP A 132 -5.17 11.48 2.95
C ASP A 132 -6.51 12.01 3.49
N VAL A 133 -7.29 12.66 2.62
CA VAL A 133 -8.60 13.18 3.00
C VAL A 133 -9.59 12.07 3.41
N HIS A 134 -9.35 10.84 2.94
CA HIS A 134 -10.12 9.65 3.28
C HIS A 134 -9.47 8.87 4.42
N HIS A 135 -10.27 8.31 5.29
CA HIS A 135 -9.77 7.41 6.34
C HIS A 135 -9.14 6.16 5.73
N GLY A 136 -7.92 5.80 6.18
CA GLY A 136 -7.22 4.59 5.78
C GLY A 136 -7.80 3.33 6.41
N ASN A 137 -9.03 2.95 6.02
CA ASN A 137 -9.77 1.85 6.62
C ASN A 137 -9.08 0.48 6.48
N GLY A 138 -8.40 0.25 5.37
CA GLY A 138 -7.57 -0.95 5.17
C GLY A 138 -6.40 -1.00 6.15
N THR A 139 -5.69 0.13 6.34
CA THR A 139 -4.58 0.26 7.29
C THR A 139 -5.04 -0.04 8.71
N ALA A 140 -6.09 0.64 9.16
CA ALA A 140 -6.66 0.46 10.50
C ALA A 140 -7.11 -0.98 10.72
N PHE A 141 -7.78 -1.60 9.75
CA PHE A 141 -8.25 -2.98 9.84
C PHE A 141 -7.10 -3.99 9.94
N ILE A 142 -6.07 -3.85 9.09
CA ILE A 142 -4.93 -4.78 9.04
C ILE A 142 -4.19 -4.80 10.37
N PHE A 143 -3.95 -3.63 10.95
CA PHE A 143 -3.14 -3.49 12.16
C PHE A 143 -3.95 -3.38 13.47
N ALA A 144 -5.29 -3.53 13.43
CA ALA A 144 -6.18 -3.37 14.57
C ALA A 144 -5.80 -4.17 15.85
N ARG A 145 -4.98 -5.22 15.73
CA ARG A 145 -4.55 -6.07 16.84
C ARG A 145 -3.03 -6.24 16.91
N ASP A 146 -2.31 -5.41 16.20
CA ASP A 146 -0.85 -5.45 16.12
C ASP A 146 -0.23 -4.29 16.88
N GLU A 147 0.11 -4.51 18.16
CA GLU A 147 0.73 -3.51 19.03
C GLU A 147 2.11 -3.03 18.54
N SER A 148 2.68 -3.68 17.54
CA SER A 148 3.96 -3.28 16.95
C SER A 148 3.82 -2.21 15.86
N VAL A 149 2.58 -1.93 15.40
CA VAL A 149 2.29 -0.91 14.40
C VAL A 149 1.28 0.09 14.96
N PHE A 150 1.69 1.33 15.13
CA PHE A 150 0.79 2.43 15.51
C PHE A 150 0.20 3.06 14.26
N THR A 151 -1.12 3.18 14.19
CA THR A 151 -1.85 3.76 13.07
C THR A 151 -2.40 5.13 13.42
N PHE A 152 -2.02 6.16 12.65
CA PHE A 152 -2.55 7.52 12.75
C PHE A 152 -3.26 7.88 11.44
N SER A 153 -4.48 8.42 11.53
CA SER A 153 -5.21 8.94 10.38
C SER A 153 -5.81 10.32 10.70
N MET A 154 -5.49 11.31 9.84
CA MET A 154 -6.13 12.62 9.87
C MET A 154 -6.99 12.75 8.61
N HIS A 155 -8.31 12.74 8.76
CA HIS A 155 -9.22 12.61 7.63
C HIS A 155 -10.52 13.37 7.81
N GLN A 156 -11.27 13.54 6.74
CA GLN A 156 -12.60 14.16 6.79
C GLN A 156 -13.62 13.18 7.36
N GLU A 157 -14.20 13.50 8.51
CA GLU A 157 -15.11 12.63 9.29
C GLU A 157 -16.29 12.08 8.45
N HIS A 158 -16.95 12.93 7.66
CA HIS A 158 -18.15 12.58 6.89
C HIS A 158 -17.88 12.24 5.41
N ASN A 159 -16.64 11.85 5.09
CA ASN A 159 -16.26 11.41 3.75
C ASN A 159 -16.12 9.88 3.69
N TYR A 160 -15.81 9.36 2.48
CA TYR A 160 -15.46 7.96 2.26
C TYR A 160 -14.30 7.52 3.18
N PRO A 161 -14.29 6.26 3.62
CA PRO A 161 -15.34 5.25 3.53
C PRO A 161 -16.46 5.49 4.56
N LEU A 162 -17.64 4.87 4.36
CA LEU A 162 -18.76 5.00 5.29
C LEU A 162 -18.44 4.32 6.62
N GLU A 163 -17.84 3.12 6.57
CA GLU A 163 -17.40 2.38 7.75
C GLU A 163 -15.91 2.64 7.98
N LYS A 164 -15.60 3.16 9.15
CA LYS A 164 -14.23 3.49 9.57
C LYS A 164 -13.87 2.64 10.79
N PRO A 165 -13.16 1.50 10.60
CA PRO A 165 -12.55 0.82 11.74
C PRO A 165 -11.58 1.79 12.42
N PRO A 166 -11.54 1.84 13.78
CA PRO A 166 -10.69 2.82 14.45
C PRO A 166 -9.20 2.56 14.17
N SER A 167 -8.47 3.63 13.91
CA SER A 167 -7.02 3.67 14.03
C SER A 167 -6.61 3.79 15.51
N ASP A 168 -5.32 3.71 15.86
CA ASP A 168 -4.87 4.02 17.21
C ASP A 168 -5.11 5.50 17.56
N LEU A 169 -5.05 6.36 16.55
CA LEU A 169 -5.40 7.78 16.69
C LEU A 169 -6.03 8.31 15.39
N ASP A 170 -7.28 8.77 15.50
CA ASP A 170 -8.02 9.44 14.43
C ASP A 170 -8.25 10.92 14.78
N ILE A 171 -8.05 11.82 13.79
CA ILE A 171 -8.27 13.27 13.91
C ILE A 171 -9.11 13.78 12.74
#